data_3004df18014faeac396794c374be7cef
#
_entry.id   3004df18014faeac396794c374be7cef
#
_cell.length_a   1.000
_cell.length_b   1.000
_cell.length_c   1.000
_cell.angle_alpha   90.00
_cell.angle_beta   90.00
_cell.angle_gamma   90.00
#
_symmetry.space_group_name_H-M   'P 1'
#
loop_
_entity.id
_entity.type
_entity.pdbx_description
1 polymer ?
#
loop_
_entity_poly.entity_id
_entity_poly.type
_entity_poly.pdbx_seq_one_letter_code
_entity_poly.pdbx_strand_id
1 'polypeptide(L)'
;MKILFTFPGQGTQHEGMLQNLPGTELAQAREVLGAEVDTLDSAASLTHTRAVQLSLLIAGVSWARELERRDVSPDIVSGLSIGAYPAAVVAGALEFSDALKLVALRGDLMEQAWPHGYGLTAIMGLTLPQVEQLIEGSGTYIANLNAETQIVIAGSDEGMAQVAKRALEKGASKVQRLAVSVPSHCELLAEPAQKLVSAFEAVTLSRPRCAYLSGSTGRVLWQPEKIADDLAMNMARTVRWQEAVIAANEREARLAIEMPPGGVLTCLTRQAAWEGETISLERSGVDVAVHLAGRLRA
;
A
#
# COMPACT_ATOMS: atom_id res chain seq x y z
N MET A 1 -6.59 1.56 -24.33
CA MET A 1 -5.83 0.88 -23.27
C MET A 1 -5.63 1.84 -22.10
N LYS A 2 -5.47 1.36 -20.86
CA LYS A 2 -5.47 2.18 -19.65
C LYS A 2 -4.16 2.09 -18.88
N ILE A 3 -3.86 3.12 -18.11
CA ILE A 3 -2.68 3.22 -17.25
C ILE A 3 -3.12 3.04 -15.79
N LEU A 4 -2.47 2.11 -15.09
CA LEU A 4 -2.61 1.89 -13.66
C LEU A 4 -1.42 2.52 -12.93
N PHE A 5 -1.68 3.39 -11.95
CA PHE A 5 -0.67 3.77 -10.97
C PHE A 5 -0.82 2.92 -9.72
N THR A 6 0.27 2.32 -9.26
CA THR A 6 0.32 1.56 -8.02
C THR A 6 1.20 2.24 -6.99
N PHE A 7 0.79 2.16 -5.72
CA PHE A 7 1.45 2.81 -4.60
C PHE A 7 1.85 1.77 -3.56
N PRO A 8 3.15 1.65 -3.24
CA PRO A 8 3.64 0.61 -2.35
C PRO A 8 3.22 0.83 -0.90
N GLY A 9 3.20 -0.27 -0.14
CA GLY A 9 3.14 -0.28 1.31
C GLY A 9 4.51 -0.23 1.97
N GLN A 10 4.55 -0.46 3.29
CA GLN A 10 5.78 -0.55 4.07
C GLN A 10 6.67 -1.69 3.60
N GLY A 11 7.99 -1.51 3.72
CA GLY A 11 9.01 -2.52 3.43
C GLY A 11 10.01 -2.09 2.38
N THR A 12 9.73 -1.06 1.59
CA THR A 12 10.63 -0.54 0.54
C THR A 12 11.24 0.82 0.86
N GLN A 13 10.80 1.45 1.97
CA GLN A 13 11.33 2.73 2.42
C GLN A 13 12.83 2.65 2.70
N HIS A 14 13.52 3.74 2.42
CA HIS A 14 14.95 3.87 2.68
C HIS A 14 15.32 5.29 3.09
N GLU A 15 16.44 5.42 3.78
CA GLU A 15 16.98 6.70 4.18
C GLU A 15 17.20 7.62 2.98
N GLY A 16 16.79 8.88 3.12
CA GLY A 16 16.93 9.89 2.07
C GLY A 16 15.89 9.81 0.94
N MET A 17 14.85 8.99 1.06
CA MET A 17 13.84 8.82 0.01
C MET A 17 13.02 10.09 -0.27
N LEU A 18 13.01 11.06 0.62
CA LEU A 18 12.35 12.35 0.43
C LEU A 18 13.29 13.42 -0.15
N GLN A 19 14.57 13.11 -0.33
CA GLN A 19 15.51 14.03 -0.93
C GLN A 19 15.25 14.15 -2.44
N ASN A 20 15.31 15.38 -2.94
CA ASN A 20 15.13 15.68 -4.38
C ASN A 20 13.76 15.24 -4.95
N LEU A 21 12.72 15.21 -4.13
CA LEU A 21 11.37 14.99 -4.63
C LEU A 21 10.98 16.10 -5.61
N PRO A 22 10.30 15.76 -6.71
CA PRO A 22 9.78 16.76 -7.64
C PRO A 22 8.57 17.49 -7.05
N GLY A 23 8.35 18.72 -7.50
CA GLY A 23 7.16 19.49 -7.13
C GLY A 23 7.27 20.21 -5.78
N THR A 24 6.11 20.47 -5.18
CA THR A 24 5.98 21.27 -3.95
C THR A 24 5.41 20.46 -2.78
N GLU A 25 5.21 19.16 -2.95
CA GLU A 25 4.53 18.28 -1.99
C GLU A 25 5.27 18.22 -0.65
N LEU A 26 6.60 18.23 -0.68
CA LEU A 26 7.41 18.26 0.54
C LEU A 26 7.23 19.58 1.32
N ALA A 27 7.13 20.71 0.60
CA ALA A 27 6.84 22.01 1.21
C ALA A 27 5.42 22.06 1.79
N GLN A 28 4.43 21.53 1.05
CA GLN A 28 3.04 21.42 1.54
C GLN A 28 2.95 20.51 2.79
N ALA A 29 3.71 19.41 2.81
CA ALA A 29 3.78 18.56 3.98
C ALA A 29 4.36 19.30 5.19
N ARG A 30 5.37 20.16 4.99
CA ARG A 30 5.94 20.99 6.05
C ARG A 30 4.93 22.00 6.61
N GLU A 31 4.07 22.57 5.78
CA GLU A 31 2.99 23.46 6.25
C GLU A 31 2.02 22.75 7.20
N VAL A 32 1.77 21.45 6.98
CA VAL A 32 0.83 20.67 7.79
C VAL A 32 1.49 20.05 9.02
N LEU A 33 2.68 19.46 8.85
CA LEU A 33 3.36 18.65 9.87
C LEU A 33 4.48 19.41 10.61
N GLY A 34 4.86 20.61 10.10
CA GLY A 34 5.95 21.40 10.70
C GLY A 34 7.32 20.78 10.46
N ALA A 35 8.23 20.98 11.42
CA ALA A 35 9.63 20.56 11.33
C ALA A 35 9.82 19.01 11.33
N GLU A 36 8.82 18.24 11.68
CA GLU A 36 8.86 16.77 11.65
C GLU A 36 9.28 16.26 10.26
N VAL A 37 8.85 16.96 9.20
CA VAL A 37 9.13 16.59 7.80
C VAL A 37 10.61 16.49 7.51
N ASP A 38 11.44 17.30 8.16
CA ASP A 38 12.89 17.38 7.90
C ASP A 38 13.66 16.10 8.29
N THR A 39 13.06 15.26 9.11
CA THR A 39 13.69 14.06 9.65
C THR A 39 12.91 12.78 9.38
N LEU A 40 11.78 12.84 8.66
CA LEU A 40 10.90 11.68 8.42
C LEU A 40 11.64 10.50 7.79
N ASP A 41 12.53 10.74 6.86
CA ASP A 41 13.28 9.72 6.12
C ASP A 41 14.69 9.47 6.67
N SER A 42 14.96 9.89 7.92
CA SER A 42 16.19 9.49 8.61
C SER A 42 16.13 8.02 9.03
N ALA A 43 17.30 7.36 9.13
CA ALA A 43 17.38 5.98 9.58
C ALA A 43 16.69 5.75 10.93
N ALA A 44 16.80 6.70 11.86
CA ALA A 44 16.15 6.63 13.18
C ALA A 44 14.61 6.74 13.05
N SER A 45 14.10 7.70 12.27
CA SER A 45 12.66 7.91 12.11
C SER A 45 11.99 6.76 11.38
N LEU A 46 12.64 6.16 10.39
CA LEU A 46 12.13 5.02 9.62
C LEU A 46 12.01 3.72 10.43
N THR A 47 12.37 3.71 11.70
CA THR A 47 12.02 2.63 12.62
C THR A 47 10.58 2.76 13.15
N HIS A 48 9.94 3.91 12.96
CA HIS A 48 8.59 4.23 13.43
C HIS A 48 7.57 4.20 12.30
N THR A 49 6.44 3.56 12.54
CA THR A 49 5.34 3.39 11.58
C THR A 49 4.83 4.73 11.03
N ARG A 50 4.69 5.74 11.89
CA ARG A 50 4.26 7.09 11.50
C ARG A 50 5.17 7.68 10.43
N ALA A 51 6.48 7.70 10.67
CA ALA A 51 7.44 8.29 9.75
C ALA A 51 7.51 7.52 8.41
N VAL A 52 7.47 6.19 8.45
CA VAL A 52 7.42 5.34 7.25
C VAL A 52 6.21 5.68 6.40
N GLN A 53 5.02 5.71 7.01
CA GLN A 53 3.77 5.94 6.27
C GLN A 53 3.68 7.36 5.70
N LEU A 54 4.10 8.38 6.44
CA LEU A 54 4.17 9.75 5.94
C LEU A 54 5.17 9.88 4.78
N SER A 55 6.33 9.25 4.88
CA SER A 55 7.32 9.25 3.80
C SER A 55 6.78 8.61 2.52
N LEU A 56 6.09 7.47 2.63
CA LEU A 56 5.45 6.79 1.50
C LEU A 56 4.33 7.63 0.87
N LEU A 57 3.51 8.30 1.68
CA LEU A 57 2.48 9.21 1.20
C LEU A 57 3.08 10.37 0.40
N ILE A 58 4.06 11.07 0.98
CA ILE A 58 4.67 12.26 0.36
C ILE A 58 5.37 11.88 -0.95
N ALA A 59 6.19 10.85 -0.95
CA ALA A 59 6.89 10.38 -2.14
C ALA A 59 5.92 9.92 -3.23
N GLY A 60 4.92 9.11 -2.88
CA GLY A 60 3.93 8.60 -3.83
C GLY A 60 3.16 9.71 -4.54
N VAL A 61 2.67 10.72 -3.80
CA VAL A 61 1.95 11.86 -4.37
C VAL A 61 2.88 12.72 -5.23
N SER A 62 4.09 13.02 -4.74
CA SER A 62 5.09 13.82 -5.46
C SER A 62 5.40 13.25 -6.85
N TRP A 63 5.75 11.98 -6.92
CA TRP A 63 6.11 11.31 -8.17
C TRP A 63 4.93 11.09 -9.11
N ALA A 64 3.74 10.78 -8.58
CA ALA A 64 2.55 10.68 -9.41
C ALA A 64 2.19 12.02 -10.06
N ARG A 65 2.25 13.12 -9.30
CA ARG A 65 2.03 14.46 -9.84
C ARG A 65 3.13 14.90 -10.82
N GLU A 66 4.37 14.42 -10.67
CA GLU A 66 5.40 14.64 -11.70
C GLU A 66 5.04 13.98 -13.02
N LEU A 67 4.53 12.75 -13.00
CA LEU A 67 4.03 12.11 -14.20
C LEU A 67 2.85 12.87 -14.81
N GLU A 68 1.91 13.37 -13.99
CA GLU A 68 0.80 14.21 -14.47
C GLU A 68 1.30 15.51 -15.13
N ARG A 69 2.33 16.17 -14.58
CA ARG A 69 2.98 17.33 -15.19
C ARG A 69 3.65 17.02 -16.54
N ARG A 70 3.94 15.75 -16.78
CA ARG A 70 4.50 15.23 -18.04
C ARG A 70 3.42 14.57 -18.92
N ASP A 71 2.16 14.93 -18.72
CA ASP A 71 0.97 14.43 -19.46
C ASP A 71 0.74 12.92 -19.35
N VAL A 72 1.22 12.29 -18.28
CA VAL A 72 0.95 10.89 -17.96
C VAL A 72 0.04 10.84 -16.73
N SER A 73 -1.27 10.70 -16.98
CA SER A 73 -2.29 10.59 -15.92
C SER A 73 -2.80 9.14 -15.82
N PRO A 74 -3.16 8.67 -14.61
CA PRO A 74 -3.73 7.36 -14.43
C PRO A 74 -5.19 7.30 -14.83
N ASP A 75 -5.60 6.19 -15.42
CA ASP A 75 -7.02 5.81 -15.58
C ASP A 75 -7.53 5.04 -14.35
N ILE A 76 -6.60 4.34 -13.67
CA ILE A 76 -6.86 3.55 -12.47
C ILE A 76 -5.73 3.81 -11.48
N VAL A 77 -6.09 3.91 -10.20
CA VAL A 77 -5.13 3.97 -9.10
C VAL A 77 -5.42 2.86 -8.10
N SER A 78 -4.39 2.26 -7.53
CA SER A 78 -4.51 1.30 -6.44
C SER A 78 -3.30 1.36 -5.53
N GLY A 79 -3.50 1.11 -4.25
CA GLY A 79 -2.42 1.12 -3.28
C GLY A 79 -2.48 -0.04 -2.30
N LEU A 80 -1.32 -0.56 -1.93
CA LEU A 80 -1.20 -1.61 -0.94
C LEU A 80 -1.08 -0.98 0.45
N SER A 81 -2.04 -1.24 1.34
CA SER A 81 -2.04 -0.72 2.71
C SER A 81 -2.01 0.81 2.74
N ILE A 82 -0.97 1.42 3.32
CA ILE A 82 -0.76 2.88 3.32
C ILE A 82 -0.79 3.47 1.90
N GLY A 83 -0.37 2.71 0.89
CA GLY A 83 -0.42 3.14 -0.51
C GLY A 83 -1.81 3.52 -1.02
N ALA A 84 -2.88 3.09 -0.35
CA ALA A 84 -4.24 3.52 -0.66
C ALA A 84 -4.47 5.03 -0.48
N TYR A 85 -3.76 5.67 0.44
CA TYR A 85 -3.87 7.11 0.71
C TYR A 85 -3.31 7.96 -0.42
N PRO A 86 -2.05 7.79 -0.88
CA PRO A 86 -1.59 8.51 -2.06
C PRO A 86 -2.41 8.18 -3.31
N ALA A 87 -2.92 6.95 -3.46
CA ALA A 87 -3.85 6.61 -4.54
C ALA A 87 -5.12 7.45 -4.49
N ALA A 88 -5.75 7.61 -3.33
CA ALA A 88 -6.94 8.44 -3.15
C ALA A 88 -6.66 9.93 -3.40
N VAL A 89 -5.49 10.43 -3.00
CA VAL A 89 -5.06 11.82 -3.26
C VAL A 89 -4.89 12.05 -4.76
N VAL A 90 -4.19 11.18 -5.46
CA VAL A 90 -3.93 11.28 -6.90
C VAL A 90 -5.24 11.14 -7.70
N ALA A 91 -6.16 10.30 -7.24
CA ALA A 91 -7.51 10.22 -7.82
C ALA A 91 -8.36 11.48 -7.58
N GLY A 92 -7.92 12.40 -6.73
CA GLY A 92 -8.69 13.60 -6.36
C GLY A 92 -9.84 13.31 -5.39
N ALA A 93 -9.85 12.16 -4.74
CA ALA A 93 -10.87 11.80 -3.75
C ALA A 93 -10.57 12.37 -2.36
N LEU A 94 -9.30 12.56 -2.02
CA LEU A 94 -8.82 13.04 -0.72
C LEU A 94 -7.83 14.18 -0.92
N GLU A 95 -8.00 15.27 -0.18
CA GLU A 95 -7.03 16.37 -0.19
C GLU A 95 -5.71 15.95 0.47
N PHE A 96 -4.58 16.38 -0.08
CA PHE A 96 -3.26 15.98 0.40
C PHE A 96 -2.99 16.42 1.85
N SER A 97 -3.45 17.62 2.23
CA SER A 97 -3.33 18.12 3.61
C SER A 97 -4.09 17.27 4.62
N ASP A 98 -5.26 16.76 4.25
CA ASP A 98 -6.06 15.87 5.10
C ASP A 98 -5.46 14.46 5.13
N ALA A 99 -4.95 13.98 4.00
CA ALA A 99 -4.21 12.72 3.94
C ALA A 99 -3.01 12.71 4.89
N LEU A 100 -2.24 13.79 4.96
CA LEU A 100 -1.10 13.91 5.87
C LEU A 100 -1.52 13.75 7.34
N LYS A 101 -2.61 14.43 7.76
CA LYS A 101 -3.12 14.33 9.13
C LYS A 101 -3.65 12.93 9.45
N LEU A 102 -4.42 12.34 8.53
CA LEU A 102 -4.98 11.00 8.69
C LEU A 102 -3.90 9.92 8.74
N VAL A 103 -2.87 10.03 7.89
CA VAL A 103 -1.75 9.07 7.85
C VAL A 103 -0.88 9.19 9.09
N ALA A 104 -0.65 10.42 9.58
CA ALA A 104 0.04 10.64 10.84
C ALA A 104 -0.68 9.91 12.00
N LEU A 105 -2.00 10.11 12.12
CA LEU A 105 -2.82 9.43 13.11
C LEU A 105 -2.83 7.91 12.90
N ARG A 106 -2.95 7.44 11.65
CA ARG A 106 -2.93 6.02 11.31
C ARG A 106 -1.65 5.35 11.78
N GLY A 107 -0.50 5.96 11.51
CA GLY A 107 0.80 5.46 11.94
C GLY A 107 0.91 5.32 13.45
N ASP A 108 0.50 6.35 14.19
CA ASP A 108 0.49 6.36 15.65
C ASP A 108 -0.45 5.29 16.23
N LEU A 109 -1.68 5.19 15.72
CA LEU A 109 -2.66 4.19 16.17
C LEU A 109 -2.17 2.77 15.95
N MET A 110 -1.55 2.49 14.80
CA MET A 110 -1.02 1.16 14.48
C MET A 110 0.15 0.79 15.37
N GLU A 111 1.10 1.71 15.58
CA GLU A 111 2.29 1.46 16.39
C GLU A 111 1.95 1.26 17.87
N GLN A 112 1.01 2.05 18.40
CA GLN A 112 0.58 1.99 19.80
C GLN A 112 -0.28 0.78 20.12
N ALA A 113 -0.99 0.22 19.17
CA ALA A 113 -1.92 -0.90 19.41
C ALA A 113 -1.20 -2.17 19.88
N TRP A 114 -0.08 -2.51 19.23
CA TRP A 114 0.70 -3.72 19.51
C TRP A 114 2.20 -3.41 19.43
N PRO A 115 2.77 -2.77 20.45
CA PRO A 115 4.13 -2.24 20.36
C PRO A 115 5.22 -3.32 20.30
N HIS A 116 4.95 -4.54 20.80
CA HIS A 116 5.93 -5.62 20.86
C HIS A 116 5.27 -7.00 20.69
N GLY A 117 6.05 -7.96 20.17
CA GLY A 117 5.67 -9.38 20.12
C GLY A 117 4.68 -9.76 19.02
N TYR A 118 4.45 -8.87 18.05
CA TYR A 118 3.53 -9.08 16.94
C TYR A 118 4.15 -8.67 15.61
N GLY A 119 3.49 -9.02 14.50
CA GLY A 119 3.87 -8.55 13.18
C GLY A 119 3.31 -9.37 12.04
N LEU A 120 4.09 -9.48 10.97
CA LEU A 120 3.72 -10.11 9.71
C LEU A 120 4.76 -11.15 9.27
N THR A 121 4.29 -12.25 8.69
CA THR A 121 5.14 -13.28 8.09
C THR A 121 4.62 -13.64 6.71
N ALA A 122 5.47 -13.61 5.69
CA ALA A 122 5.15 -14.04 4.33
C ALA A 122 5.40 -15.53 4.16
N ILE A 123 4.44 -16.22 3.56
CA ILE A 123 4.50 -17.65 3.20
C ILE A 123 4.41 -17.75 1.68
N MET A 124 5.38 -18.39 1.06
CA MET A 124 5.47 -18.57 -0.38
C MET A 124 5.41 -20.05 -0.74
N GLY A 125 4.73 -20.37 -1.85
CA GLY A 125 4.62 -21.74 -2.37
C GLY A 125 3.41 -22.52 -1.86
N LEU A 126 2.54 -21.92 -1.04
CA LEU A 126 1.28 -22.50 -0.60
C LEU A 126 0.10 -21.63 -1.03
N THR A 127 -1.00 -22.28 -1.37
CA THR A 127 -2.27 -21.62 -1.73
C THR A 127 -3.04 -21.15 -0.49
N LEU A 128 -4.00 -20.25 -0.68
CA LEU A 128 -4.84 -19.75 0.43
C LEU A 128 -5.50 -20.87 1.24
N PRO A 129 -6.18 -21.89 0.64
CA PRO A 129 -6.78 -22.97 1.44
C PRO A 129 -5.76 -23.76 2.28
N GLN A 130 -4.53 -23.94 1.77
CA GLN A 130 -3.46 -24.60 2.52
C GLN A 130 -3.02 -23.76 3.72
N VAL A 131 -2.86 -22.45 3.55
CA VAL A 131 -2.47 -21.56 4.64
C VAL A 131 -3.60 -21.42 5.67
N GLU A 132 -4.87 -21.34 5.24
CA GLU A 132 -6.03 -21.30 6.14
C GLU A 132 -6.05 -22.51 7.10
N GLN A 133 -5.77 -23.72 6.60
CA GLN A 133 -5.65 -24.91 7.44
C GLN A 133 -4.50 -24.81 8.46
N LEU A 134 -3.39 -24.18 8.08
CA LEU A 134 -2.21 -24.05 8.94
C LEU A 134 -2.43 -23.06 10.08
N ILE A 135 -3.24 -22.04 9.88
CA ILE A 135 -3.50 -21.00 10.89
C ILE A 135 -4.61 -21.38 11.88
N GLU A 136 -5.36 -22.44 11.64
CA GLU A 136 -6.41 -22.90 12.56
C GLU A 136 -5.86 -23.10 13.97
N GLY A 137 -6.47 -22.43 14.95
CA GLY A 137 -6.10 -22.53 16.37
C GLY A 137 -4.76 -21.89 16.74
N SER A 138 -4.09 -21.19 15.81
CA SER A 138 -2.79 -20.56 16.06
C SER A 138 -2.88 -19.13 16.63
N GLY A 139 -4.06 -18.49 16.57
CA GLY A 139 -4.23 -17.06 16.87
C GLY A 139 -3.58 -16.15 15.84
N THR A 140 -3.30 -16.65 14.63
CA THR A 140 -2.84 -15.87 13.48
C THR A 140 -3.96 -15.70 12.46
N TYR A 141 -3.80 -14.71 11.57
CA TYR A 141 -4.81 -14.29 10.63
C TYR A 141 -4.21 -14.14 9.23
N ILE A 142 -5.01 -14.30 8.17
CA ILE A 142 -4.64 -13.92 6.82
C ILE A 142 -4.61 -12.39 6.73
N ALA A 143 -3.45 -11.84 6.43
CA ALA A 143 -3.24 -10.39 6.29
C ALA A 143 -3.26 -9.94 4.83
N ASN A 144 -2.52 -10.63 3.93
CA ASN A 144 -2.44 -10.26 2.52
C ASN A 144 -2.56 -11.48 1.61
N LEU A 145 -3.31 -11.31 0.55
CA LEU A 145 -3.36 -12.18 -0.63
C LEU A 145 -2.61 -11.49 -1.77
N ASN A 146 -1.28 -11.63 -1.79
CA ASN A 146 -0.43 -10.88 -2.71
C ASN A 146 -0.33 -11.53 -4.09
N ALA A 147 -0.32 -12.86 -4.13
CA ALA A 147 -0.35 -13.69 -5.34
C ALA A 147 -0.96 -15.04 -4.99
N GLU A 148 -1.22 -15.91 -5.98
CA GLU A 148 -1.84 -17.21 -5.80
C GLU A 148 -1.15 -18.07 -4.72
N THR A 149 0.18 -17.99 -4.67
CA THR A 149 1.01 -18.73 -3.69
C THR A 149 1.92 -17.81 -2.88
N GLN A 150 1.50 -16.57 -2.65
CA GLN A 150 2.19 -15.62 -1.76
C GLN A 150 1.19 -14.98 -0.80
N ILE A 151 1.12 -15.55 0.39
CA ILE A 151 0.17 -15.18 1.45
C ILE A 151 0.95 -14.58 2.62
N VAL A 152 0.45 -13.50 3.19
CA VAL A 152 1.01 -12.91 4.43
C VAL A 152 0.05 -13.19 5.56
N ILE A 153 0.58 -13.65 6.68
CA ILE A 153 -0.14 -13.83 7.93
C ILE A 153 0.25 -12.77 8.95
N ALA A 154 -0.67 -12.44 9.84
CA ALA A 154 -0.47 -11.51 10.96
C ALA A 154 -0.75 -12.22 12.27
N GLY A 155 -0.06 -11.82 13.34
CA GLY A 155 -0.30 -12.37 14.67
C GLY A 155 0.87 -12.16 15.62
N SER A 156 0.85 -12.90 16.74
CA SER A 156 1.97 -12.94 17.68
C SER A 156 3.19 -13.62 17.04
N ASP A 157 4.38 -13.24 17.49
CA ASP A 157 5.64 -13.83 17.03
C ASP A 157 5.64 -15.36 17.26
N GLU A 158 5.11 -15.82 18.40
CA GLU A 158 5.00 -17.25 18.70
C GLU A 158 4.02 -17.96 17.75
N GLY A 159 2.82 -17.43 17.59
CA GLY A 159 1.82 -18.01 16.68
C GLY A 159 2.31 -18.08 15.25
N MET A 160 2.94 -17.01 14.75
CA MET A 160 3.53 -16.99 13.42
C MET A 160 4.69 -17.98 13.26
N ALA A 161 5.54 -18.16 14.29
CA ALA A 161 6.64 -19.13 14.27
C ALA A 161 6.12 -20.57 14.18
N GLN A 162 5.04 -20.88 14.90
CA GLN A 162 4.39 -22.20 14.82
C GLN A 162 3.84 -22.47 13.42
N VAL A 163 3.13 -21.49 12.83
CA VAL A 163 2.61 -21.61 11.45
C VAL A 163 3.75 -21.70 10.45
N ALA A 164 4.82 -20.92 10.60
CA ALA A 164 6.00 -20.99 9.74
C ALA A 164 6.61 -22.38 9.67
N LYS A 165 6.77 -23.03 10.82
CA LYS A 165 7.27 -24.42 10.89
C LYS A 165 6.35 -25.38 10.13
N ARG A 166 5.03 -25.34 10.41
CA ARG A 166 4.03 -26.18 9.71
C ARG A 166 4.02 -25.92 8.19
N ALA A 167 4.18 -24.64 7.77
CA ALA A 167 4.21 -24.28 6.35
C ALA A 167 5.40 -24.92 5.63
N LEU A 168 6.59 -24.88 6.22
CA LEU A 168 7.78 -25.54 5.67
C LEU A 168 7.60 -27.06 5.57
N GLU A 169 7.02 -27.70 6.59
CA GLU A 169 6.69 -29.13 6.61
C GLU A 169 5.67 -29.50 5.50
N LYS A 170 4.80 -28.57 5.13
CA LYS A 170 3.79 -28.73 4.06
C LYS A 170 4.30 -28.33 2.67
N GLY A 171 5.57 -27.97 2.53
CA GLY A 171 6.21 -27.71 1.24
C GLY A 171 6.23 -26.24 0.83
N ALA A 172 6.05 -25.29 1.75
CA ALA A 172 6.31 -23.90 1.47
C ALA A 172 7.74 -23.73 0.95
N SER A 173 7.90 -23.00 -0.16
CA SER A 173 9.21 -22.77 -0.76
C SER A 173 10.05 -21.76 0.05
N LYS A 174 9.38 -20.84 0.75
CA LYS A 174 9.99 -19.85 1.63
C LYS A 174 9.01 -19.35 2.67
N VAL A 175 9.48 -19.12 3.87
CA VAL A 175 8.77 -18.39 4.92
C VAL A 175 9.68 -17.29 5.44
N GLN A 176 9.16 -16.07 5.51
CA GLN A 176 9.97 -14.91 5.88
C GLN A 176 9.21 -13.99 6.84
N ARG A 177 9.79 -13.78 8.04
CA ARG A 177 9.34 -12.74 8.96
C ARG A 177 9.64 -11.38 8.33
N LEU A 178 8.62 -10.53 8.23
CA LEU A 178 8.77 -9.19 7.66
C LEU A 178 9.27 -8.21 8.73
N ALA A 179 9.99 -7.18 8.30
CA ALA A 179 10.47 -6.10 9.17
C ALA A 179 9.34 -5.11 9.52
N VAL A 180 8.20 -5.64 9.94
CA VAL A 180 7.00 -4.89 10.36
C VAL A 180 6.55 -5.47 11.70
N SER A 181 6.50 -4.63 12.72
CA SER A 181 6.14 -5.01 14.09
C SER A 181 4.64 -4.89 14.41
N VAL A 182 3.83 -4.50 13.44
CA VAL A 182 2.38 -4.32 13.61
C VAL A 182 1.64 -5.46 12.93
N PRO A 183 0.70 -6.15 13.64
CA PRO A 183 -0.13 -7.22 13.05
C PRO A 183 -1.28 -6.62 12.24
N SER A 184 -0.95 -5.98 11.12
CA SER A 184 -1.91 -5.27 10.28
C SER A 184 -2.76 -6.18 9.41
N HIS A 185 -3.86 -5.63 8.90
CA HIS A 185 -4.78 -6.26 7.95
C HIS A 185 -5.58 -7.44 8.51
N CYS A 186 -5.86 -7.40 9.81
CA CYS A 186 -6.70 -8.38 10.51
C CYS A 186 -7.44 -7.73 11.69
N GLU A 187 -8.30 -8.48 12.34
CA GLU A 187 -9.16 -8.02 13.43
C GLU A 187 -8.40 -7.45 14.63
N LEU A 188 -7.11 -7.77 14.80
CA LEU A 188 -6.28 -7.19 15.86
C LEU A 188 -6.17 -5.66 15.78
N LEU A 189 -6.39 -5.08 14.61
CA LEU A 189 -6.44 -3.62 14.41
C LEU A 189 -7.86 -3.05 14.27
N ALA A 190 -8.91 -3.79 14.60
CA ALA A 190 -10.28 -3.31 14.48
C ALA A 190 -10.56 -2.08 15.36
N GLU A 191 -10.10 -2.06 16.61
CA GLU A 191 -10.28 -0.91 17.51
C GLU A 191 -9.51 0.33 17.04
N PRO A 192 -8.22 0.26 16.70
CA PRO A 192 -7.50 1.40 16.10
C PRO A 192 -8.16 1.92 14.82
N ALA A 193 -8.67 1.04 13.97
CA ALA A 193 -9.38 1.42 12.75
C ALA A 193 -10.65 2.22 13.03
N GLN A 194 -11.42 1.88 14.07
CA GLN A 194 -12.60 2.64 14.48
C GLN A 194 -12.26 4.07 14.92
N LYS A 195 -11.12 4.27 15.60
CA LYS A 195 -10.64 5.61 15.94
C LYS A 195 -10.33 6.43 14.68
N LEU A 196 -9.79 5.78 13.66
CA LEU A 196 -9.54 6.43 12.37
C LEU A 196 -10.84 6.73 11.62
N VAL A 197 -11.85 5.85 11.67
CA VAL A 197 -13.21 6.14 11.15
C VAL A 197 -13.74 7.45 11.72
N SER A 198 -13.64 7.64 13.04
CA SER A 198 -14.07 8.89 13.68
C SER A 198 -13.31 10.12 13.18
N ALA A 199 -12.01 9.98 12.87
CA ALA A 199 -11.24 11.08 12.30
C ALA A 199 -11.68 11.45 10.88
N PHE A 200 -12.18 10.50 10.10
CA PHE A 200 -12.74 10.76 8.76
C PHE A 200 -14.06 11.57 8.79
N GLU A 201 -14.77 11.60 9.90
CA GLU A 201 -16.00 12.41 10.04
C GLU A 201 -15.75 13.93 9.85
N ALA A 202 -14.52 14.38 10.15
CA ALA A 202 -14.11 15.77 9.98
C ALA A 202 -13.52 16.07 8.59
N VAL A 203 -13.45 15.10 7.70
CA VAL A 203 -12.81 15.20 6.37
C VAL A 203 -13.85 15.03 5.27
N THR A 204 -13.82 15.94 4.31
CA THR A 204 -14.69 15.85 3.14
C THR A 204 -13.95 15.16 2.00
N LEU A 205 -14.44 13.99 1.58
CA LEU A 205 -13.96 13.33 0.37
C LEU A 205 -14.80 13.73 -0.84
N SER A 206 -14.18 13.67 -2.01
CA SER A 206 -14.82 13.94 -3.29
C SER A 206 -14.93 12.65 -4.13
N ARG A 207 -15.79 12.68 -5.14
CA ARG A 207 -15.82 11.62 -6.15
C ARG A 207 -14.47 11.60 -6.89
N PRO A 208 -13.79 10.45 -7.03
CA PRO A 208 -12.52 10.38 -7.74
C PRO A 208 -12.66 10.71 -9.23
N ARG A 209 -11.61 11.30 -9.81
CA ARG A 209 -11.52 11.64 -11.24
C ARG A 209 -11.15 10.44 -12.12
N CYS A 210 -10.50 9.44 -11.55
CA CYS A 210 -10.18 8.16 -12.18
C CYS A 210 -10.61 7.01 -11.26
N ALA A 211 -10.55 5.77 -11.76
CA ALA A 211 -11.01 4.62 -10.99
C ALA A 211 -10.13 4.39 -9.74
N TYR A 212 -10.67 4.59 -8.55
CA TYR A 212 -10.03 4.17 -7.31
C TYR A 212 -10.31 2.69 -7.06
N LEU A 213 -9.30 1.86 -7.20
CA LEU A 213 -9.38 0.41 -7.04
C LEU A 213 -8.92 0.02 -5.64
N SER A 214 -9.86 -0.41 -4.81
CA SER A 214 -9.61 -0.80 -3.42
C SER A 214 -8.72 -2.05 -3.32
N GLY A 215 -7.65 -1.96 -2.56
CA GLY A 215 -6.80 -3.09 -2.21
C GLY A 215 -7.42 -4.05 -1.19
N SER A 216 -8.50 -3.64 -0.49
CA SER A 216 -9.20 -4.48 0.48
C SER A 216 -10.32 -5.31 -0.14
N THR A 217 -10.89 -4.85 -1.25
CA THR A 217 -12.05 -5.50 -1.89
C THR A 217 -11.79 -5.99 -3.31
N GLY A 218 -10.71 -5.56 -3.95
CA GLY A 218 -10.46 -5.80 -5.37
C GLY A 218 -11.48 -5.13 -6.30
N ARG A 219 -12.22 -4.12 -5.83
CA ARG A 219 -13.29 -3.45 -6.57
C ARG A 219 -13.04 -1.95 -6.73
N VAL A 220 -13.53 -1.39 -7.82
CA VAL A 220 -13.52 0.06 -8.04
C VAL A 220 -14.59 0.73 -7.17
N LEU A 221 -14.19 1.74 -6.43
CA LEU A 221 -15.06 2.57 -5.60
C LEU A 221 -15.15 3.98 -6.19
N TRP A 222 -16.36 4.49 -6.32
CA TRP A 222 -16.65 5.83 -6.83
C TRP A 222 -17.32 6.74 -5.80
N GLN A 223 -17.90 6.14 -4.76
CA GLN A 223 -18.61 6.88 -3.72
C GLN A 223 -17.61 7.34 -2.65
N PRO A 224 -17.58 8.64 -2.32
CA PRO A 224 -16.68 9.19 -1.32
C PRO A 224 -16.75 8.48 0.04
N GLU A 225 -17.94 8.16 0.51
CA GLU A 225 -18.17 7.47 1.79
C GLU A 225 -17.61 6.04 1.80
N LYS A 226 -17.63 5.35 0.65
CA LYS A 226 -17.01 4.01 0.52
C LYS A 226 -15.50 4.08 0.48
N ILE A 227 -14.94 5.13 -0.13
CA ILE A 227 -13.50 5.37 -0.15
C ILE A 227 -13.02 5.73 1.26
N ALA A 228 -13.77 6.55 1.99
CA ALA A 228 -13.46 6.88 3.38
C ALA A 228 -13.44 5.63 4.27
N ASP A 229 -14.45 4.76 4.16
CA ASP A 229 -14.50 3.49 4.88
C ASP A 229 -13.33 2.56 4.51
N ASP A 230 -13.02 2.45 3.21
CA ASP A 230 -11.89 1.65 2.74
C ASP A 230 -10.56 2.14 3.32
N LEU A 231 -10.29 3.45 3.27
CA LEU A 231 -9.09 4.06 3.82
C LEU A 231 -8.98 3.90 5.34
N ALA A 232 -10.07 4.13 6.07
CA ALA A 232 -10.07 4.04 7.53
C ALA A 232 -9.91 2.59 8.00
N MET A 233 -10.60 1.65 7.36
CA MET A 233 -10.69 0.27 7.82
C MET A 233 -9.66 -0.67 7.20
N ASN A 234 -8.89 -0.26 6.20
CA ASN A 234 -7.97 -1.18 5.52
C ASN A 234 -6.93 -1.80 6.44
N MET A 235 -6.51 -1.08 7.50
CA MET A 235 -5.55 -1.64 8.47
C MET A 235 -6.09 -2.87 9.23
N ALA A 236 -7.41 -3.04 9.26
CA ALA A 236 -8.11 -4.16 9.91
C ALA A 236 -8.74 -5.15 8.92
N ARG A 237 -8.54 -4.94 7.61
CA ARG A 237 -9.09 -5.79 6.55
C ARG A 237 -7.97 -6.44 5.74
N THR A 238 -8.17 -7.68 5.33
CA THR A 238 -7.24 -8.41 4.46
C THR A 238 -6.98 -7.65 3.17
N VAL A 239 -5.72 -7.50 2.81
CA VAL A 239 -5.30 -6.97 1.51
C VAL A 239 -5.51 -8.03 0.44
N ARG A 240 -6.25 -7.69 -0.62
CA ARG A 240 -6.57 -8.54 -1.79
C ARG A 240 -5.83 -8.04 -3.03
N TRP A 241 -4.50 -7.97 -2.94
CA TRP A 241 -3.69 -7.35 -3.98
C TRP A 241 -3.81 -8.06 -5.32
N GLN A 242 -3.76 -9.40 -5.32
CA GLN A 242 -3.93 -10.19 -6.55
C GLN A 242 -5.27 -9.89 -7.22
N GLU A 243 -6.36 -9.84 -6.47
CA GLU A 243 -7.70 -9.52 -7.02
C GLU A 243 -7.75 -8.09 -7.60
N ALA A 244 -7.09 -7.13 -6.95
CA ALA A 244 -7.01 -5.77 -7.46
C ALA A 244 -6.25 -5.70 -8.79
N VAL A 245 -5.13 -6.41 -8.93
CA VAL A 245 -4.38 -6.48 -10.18
C VAL A 245 -5.20 -7.15 -11.28
N ILE A 246 -5.87 -8.26 -11.00
CA ILE A 246 -6.76 -8.94 -11.95
C ILE A 246 -7.88 -8.00 -12.40
N ALA A 247 -8.53 -7.30 -11.46
CA ALA A 247 -9.59 -6.35 -11.77
C ALA A 247 -9.12 -5.16 -12.63
N ALA A 248 -7.88 -4.71 -12.47
CA ALA A 248 -7.29 -3.69 -13.34
C ALA A 248 -7.01 -4.24 -14.74
N ASN A 249 -6.49 -5.46 -14.85
CA ASN A 249 -6.23 -6.13 -16.13
C ASN A 249 -7.52 -6.36 -16.92
N GLU A 250 -8.59 -6.80 -16.27
CA GLU A 250 -9.93 -6.96 -16.86
C GLU A 250 -10.53 -5.63 -17.36
N ARG A 251 -10.11 -4.50 -16.80
CA ARG A 251 -10.48 -3.15 -17.21
C ARG A 251 -9.58 -2.58 -18.31
N GLU A 252 -8.81 -3.42 -18.98
CA GLU A 252 -7.89 -3.07 -20.05
C GLU A 252 -6.72 -2.15 -19.63
N ALA A 253 -6.30 -2.19 -18.37
CA ALA A 253 -5.04 -1.61 -17.99
C ALA A 253 -3.91 -2.44 -18.61
N ARG A 254 -2.98 -1.78 -19.31
CA ARG A 254 -1.88 -2.41 -20.06
C ARG A 254 -0.53 -1.79 -19.75
N LEU A 255 -0.50 -0.76 -18.94
CA LEU A 255 0.71 -0.20 -18.36
C LEU A 255 0.49 0.02 -16.86
N ALA A 256 1.24 -0.68 -16.04
CA ALA A 256 1.27 -0.44 -14.60
C ALA A 256 2.57 0.27 -14.22
N ILE A 257 2.46 1.40 -13.53
CA ILE A 257 3.58 2.20 -13.07
C ILE A 257 3.55 2.23 -11.55
N GLU A 258 4.55 1.62 -10.92
CA GLU A 258 4.69 1.65 -9.47
C GLU A 258 5.43 2.93 -9.05
N MET A 259 4.79 3.70 -8.17
CA MET A 259 5.40 4.89 -7.58
C MET A 259 6.52 4.50 -6.60
N PRO A 260 7.58 5.31 -6.50
CA PRO A 260 8.65 5.08 -5.52
C PRO A 260 8.11 5.04 -4.08
N PRO A 261 8.81 4.30 -3.19
CA PRO A 261 10.07 3.58 -3.42
C PRO A 261 9.89 2.13 -3.85
N GLY A 262 10.92 1.59 -4.50
CA GLY A 262 11.07 0.16 -4.75
C GLY A 262 10.39 -0.36 -6.01
N GLY A 263 10.04 -1.64 -6.01
CA GLY A 263 9.51 -2.35 -7.18
C GLY A 263 8.79 -3.65 -6.79
N VAL A 264 8.26 -3.73 -5.57
CA VAL A 264 7.57 -4.93 -5.04
C VAL A 264 6.25 -5.15 -5.78
N LEU A 265 5.46 -4.08 -5.98
CA LEU A 265 4.19 -4.19 -6.68
C LEU A 265 4.38 -4.50 -8.17
N THR A 266 5.45 -4.01 -8.79
CA THR A 266 5.85 -4.37 -10.15
C THR A 266 6.07 -5.87 -10.27
N CYS A 267 6.77 -6.49 -9.30
CA CYS A 267 6.98 -7.94 -9.28
C CYS A 267 5.67 -8.70 -9.05
N LEU A 268 4.81 -8.25 -8.13
CA LEU A 268 3.52 -8.88 -7.85
C LEU A 268 2.56 -8.77 -9.03
N THR A 269 2.56 -7.63 -9.72
CA THR A 269 1.73 -7.43 -10.93
C THR A 269 2.08 -8.45 -12.01
N ARG A 270 3.38 -8.73 -12.23
CA ARG A 270 3.82 -9.76 -13.20
C ARG A 270 3.35 -11.17 -12.84
N GLN A 271 3.19 -11.47 -11.55
CA GLN A 271 2.74 -12.79 -11.10
C GLN A 271 1.24 -13.01 -11.27
N ALA A 272 0.45 -11.96 -11.44
CA ALA A 272 -1.02 -11.99 -11.52
C ALA A 272 -1.57 -12.13 -12.95
N ALA A 273 -0.86 -12.79 -13.87
CA ALA A 273 -1.25 -12.96 -15.28
C ALA A 273 -1.55 -11.61 -15.99
N TRP A 274 -0.71 -10.61 -15.72
CA TRP A 274 -0.85 -9.27 -16.29
C TRP A 274 -0.56 -9.23 -17.79
N GLU A 275 -1.48 -8.65 -18.54
CA GLU A 275 -1.35 -8.45 -19.99
C GLU A 275 -0.85 -7.03 -20.30
N GLY A 276 0.44 -6.83 -20.38
CA GLY A 276 1.00 -5.53 -20.68
C GLY A 276 2.34 -5.29 -20.00
N GLU A 277 2.75 -4.03 -19.96
CA GLU A 277 4.00 -3.63 -19.34
C GLU A 277 3.79 -3.22 -17.89
N THR A 278 4.76 -3.50 -17.04
CA THR A 278 4.80 -3.05 -15.67
C THR A 278 6.20 -2.58 -15.31
N ILE A 279 6.31 -1.39 -14.77
CA ILE A 279 7.56 -0.73 -14.42
C ILE A 279 7.53 -0.16 -13.01
N SER A 280 8.71 -0.17 -12.37
CA SER A 280 8.97 0.64 -11.18
C SER A 280 9.55 1.98 -11.62
N LEU A 281 8.91 3.08 -11.26
CA LEU A 281 9.35 4.42 -11.63
C LEU A 281 10.75 4.73 -11.05
N GLU A 282 11.04 4.25 -9.84
CA GLU A 282 12.35 4.42 -9.20
C GLU A 282 13.49 3.80 -10.02
N ARG A 283 13.24 2.63 -10.64
CA ARG A 283 14.25 1.91 -11.42
C ARG A 283 14.33 2.34 -12.87
N SER A 284 13.19 2.66 -13.46
CA SER A 284 13.09 2.96 -14.89
C SER A 284 13.24 4.44 -15.21
N GLY A 285 12.88 5.31 -14.25
CA GLY A 285 12.88 6.76 -14.44
C GLY A 285 11.62 7.29 -15.14
N VAL A 286 11.40 8.61 -15.00
CA VAL A 286 10.22 9.31 -15.53
C VAL A 286 10.17 9.25 -17.06
N ASP A 287 11.30 9.43 -17.75
CA ASP A 287 11.33 9.47 -19.21
C ASP A 287 10.89 8.14 -19.85
N VAL A 288 11.23 7.01 -19.24
CA VAL A 288 10.75 5.68 -19.67
C VAL A 288 9.26 5.55 -19.48
N ALA A 289 8.72 6.00 -18.34
CA ALA A 289 7.29 5.98 -18.07
C ALA A 289 6.52 6.84 -19.08
N VAL A 290 7.01 8.04 -19.40
CA VAL A 290 6.43 8.94 -20.41
C VAL A 290 6.45 8.30 -21.79
N HIS A 291 7.58 7.69 -22.19
CA HIS A 291 7.69 7.01 -23.48
C HIS A 291 6.69 5.86 -23.62
N LEU A 292 6.59 5.00 -22.60
CA LEU A 292 5.66 3.86 -22.61
C LEU A 292 4.20 4.31 -22.63
N ALA A 293 3.86 5.33 -21.85
CA ALA A 293 2.51 5.91 -21.85
C ALA A 293 2.14 6.51 -23.22
N GLY A 294 3.09 7.19 -23.87
CA GLY A 294 2.91 7.71 -25.23
C GLY A 294 2.63 6.61 -26.25
N ARG A 295 3.39 5.52 -26.21
CA ARG A 295 3.16 4.34 -27.08
C ARG A 295 1.80 3.69 -26.86
N LEU A 296 1.33 3.66 -25.62
CA LEU A 296 0.06 3.04 -25.28
C LEU A 296 -1.15 3.85 -25.80
N ARG A 297 -1.00 5.18 -25.90
CA ARG A 297 -2.05 6.11 -26.31
C ARG A 297 -2.04 6.42 -27.82
N ALA A 298 -0.96 6.09 -28.52
CA ALA A 298 -0.84 6.18 -29.99
C ALA A 298 -1.60 5.05 -30.68
#